data_3823df02094accafabfd4bf32a13fe3e
#
_entry.id   3823df02094accafabfd4bf32a13fe3e
#
_cell.length_a   1.000
_cell.length_b   1.000
_cell.length_c   1.000
_cell.angle_alpha   90.00
_cell.angle_beta   90.00
_cell.angle_gamma   90.00
#
_symmetry.space_group_name_H-M   'P 1'
#
loop_
_entity.id
_entity.type
_entity.pdbx_description
1 polymer ?
#
loop_
_entity_poly.entity_id
_entity_poly.type
_entity_poly.pdbx_seq_one_letter_code
_entity_poly.pdbx_strand_id
1 'polypeptide(L)'
;MDRPTSVMQDQRVAIIGAGVSGLGIGWRLAQAGCQVVIFDRSEAGRGASWAAAGMLAARAEAEPGEEALLSLNLQAQQIWPVFAKELEAASGRTIGYRDEGTLIVAPTRDDAEQLRFTYEYQKSQGLDVHWLSAAEVRRREPYLAPGLSGGVFSPGDHQVDNRELSLALKAAFLAAGGKLHEHRAVDGLALSAGRVTGIVVAGAEIEADTVVLAAGAWSRDIDGLPEGARPPVRPLKGQMMALRMEPAFPLLRHVLWAPEGIYLVPRLDGRLIVGATVEEKGFDQDLTAGGMLHLLRETWEVLPGIDELPIDEMWVGFRPTSRDDAPILGPTGLDGLVVATGHHRNGILLTPLTANAVSAYILTQELSDDIKPFGPGRFQLGLGSENTSRRQAGIAE
;
A
#
# COMPACT_ATOMS: atom_id res chain seq x y z
N MET A 1 -2.46 30.74 -18.62
CA MET A 1 -1.33 30.70 -19.55
C MET A 1 -1.08 29.25 -19.89
N ASP A 2 -1.57 28.81 -21.02
CA ASP A 2 -1.38 27.45 -21.51
C ASP A 2 0.13 27.20 -21.74
N ARG A 3 0.76 26.36 -20.96
CA ARG A 3 2.07 25.83 -21.34
C ARG A 3 1.89 24.99 -22.59
N PRO A 4 2.64 25.23 -23.66
CA PRO A 4 2.48 24.49 -24.89
C PRO A 4 2.74 23.00 -24.67
N THR A 5 1.92 22.16 -25.22
CA THR A 5 1.94 20.67 -25.16
C THR A 5 3.33 20.07 -25.51
N SER A 6 4.20 20.81 -26.21
CA SER A 6 5.56 20.40 -26.58
C SER A 6 6.57 20.41 -25.42
N VAL A 7 6.32 21.16 -24.33
CA VAL A 7 7.23 21.22 -23.17
C VAL A 7 7.07 20.01 -22.24
N MET A 8 5.93 19.29 -22.34
CA MET A 8 5.63 18.13 -21.49
C MET A 8 6.27 16.83 -22.02
N GLN A 9 6.55 16.74 -23.32
CA GLN A 9 7.10 15.51 -23.93
C GLN A 9 8.57 15.23 -23.61
N ASP A 10 9.33 16.20 -23.08
CA ASP A 10 10.77 16.07 -22.81
C ASP A 10 11.12 16.09 -21.32
N GLN A 11 10.12 16.10 -20.40
CA GLN A 11 10.39 16.15 -18.97
C GLN A 11 11.09 14.86 -18.51
N ARG A 12 12.29 15.01 -17.92
CA ARG A 12 13.07 13.90 -17.33
C ARG A 12 12.63 13.66 -15.90
N VAL A 13 12.17 12.45 -15.63
CA VAL A 13 11.74 12.05 -14.28
C VAL A 13 12.55 10.86 -13.80
N ALA A 14 13.21 11.00 -12.66
CA ALA A 14 13.88 9.91 -11.97
C ALA A 14 13.00 9.44 -10.78
N ILE A 15 12.77 8.13 -10.67
CA ILE A 15 11.97 7.56 -9.59
C ILE A 15 12.85 6.64 -8.74
N ILE A 16 12.85 6.86 -7.43
CA ILE A 16 13.58 6.06 -6.44
C ILE A 16 12.61 5.03 -5.85
N GLY A 17 12.78 3.77 -6.23
CA GLY A 17 11.95 2.64 -5.80
C GLY A 17 10.97 2.16 -6.87
N ALA A 18 11.04 0.86 -7.18
CA ALA A 18 10.20 0.16 -8.16
C ALA A 18 9.12 -0.71 -7.47
N GLY A 19 8.53 -0.25 -6.37
CA GLY A 19 7.31 -0.79 -5.80
C GLY A 19 6.08 -0.40 -6.65
N VAL A 20 4.88 -0.84 -6.26
CA VAL A 20 3.65 -0.54 -7.00
C VAL A 20 3.42 0.96 -7.18
N SER A 21 3.78 1.81 -6.21
CA SER A 21 3.68 3.27 -6.33
C SER A 21 4.63 3.82 -7.39
N GLY A 22 5.94 3.47 -7.31
CA GLY A 22 6.93 3.95 -8.27
C GLY A 22 6.67 3.47 -9.70
N LEU A 23 6.34 2.18 -9.85
CA LEU A 23 6.01 1.60 -11.15
C LEU A 23 4.72 2.20 -11.73
N GLY A 24 3.67 2.38 -10.89
CA GLY A 24 2.42 2.97 -11.33
C GLY A 24 2.57 4.42 -11.78
N ILE A 25 3.28 5.25 -11.00
CA ILE A 25 3.60 6.65 -11.37
C ILE A 25 4.42 6.68 -12.65
N GLY A 26 5.48 5.84 -12.71
CA GLY A 26 6.35 5.75 -13.87
C GLY A 26 5.59 5.36 -15.15
N TRP A 27 4.68 4.40 -15.05
CA TRP A 27 3.84 3.99 -16.17
C TRP A 27 2.96 5.14 -16.69
N ARG A 28 2.26 5.86 -15.79
CA ARG A 28 1.43 7.02 -16.18
C ARG A 28 2.24 8.14 -16.83
N LEU A 29 3.42 8.44 -16.28
CA LEU A 29 4.30 9.47 -16.84
C LEU A 29 4.88 9.05 -18.20
N ALA A 30 5.28 7.79 -18.36
CA ALA A 30 5.75 7.27 -19.64
C ALA A 30 4.65 7.28 -20.71
N GLN A 31 3.41 6.91 -20.35
CA GLN A 31 2.25 7.05 -21.23
C GLN A 31 1.99 8.52 -21.65
N ALA A 32 2.28 9.49 -20.79
CA ALA A 32 2.18 10.91 -21.10
C ALA A 32 3.36 11.47 -21.92
N GLY A 33 4.36 10.63 -22.26
CA GLY A 33 5.52 11.00 -23.08
C GLY A 33 6.73 11.54 -22.32
N CYS A 34 6.75 11.44 -20.96
CA CYS A 34 7.92 11.81 -20.18
C CYS A 34 9.06 10.80 -20.38
N GLN A 35 10.30 11.26 -20.23
CA GLN A 35 11.50 10.42 -20.16
C GLN A 35 11.65 9.92 -18.71
N VAL A 36 11.18 8.71 -18.42
CA VAL A 36 11.15 8.16 -17.07
C VAL A 36 12.20 7.10 -16.86
N VAL A 37 12.98 7.23 -15.79
CA VAL A 37 13.91 6.22 -15.33
C VAL A 37 13.61 5.84 -13.88
N ILE A 38 13.50 4.56 -13.59
CA ILE A 38 13.29 4.02 -12.24
C ILE A 38 14.52 3.25 -11.78
N PHE A 39 14.94 3.49 -10.55
CA PHE A 39 16.01 2.75 -9.89
C PHE A 39 15.47 2.01 -8.67
N ASP A 40 15.84 0.74 -8.54
CA ASP A 40 15.60 -0.05 -7.34
C ASP A 40 16.87 -0.80 -6.92
N ARG A 41 17.10 -0.87 -5.62
CA ARG A 41 18.24 -1.59 -5.04
C ARG A 41 18.12 -3.11 -5.19
N SER A 42 16.93 -3.62 -5.44
CA SER A 42 16.59 -5.03 -5.64
C SER A 42 15.85 -5.24 -6.96
N GLU A 43 15.21 -6.38 -7.14
CA GLU A 43 14.23 -6.59 -8.20
C GLU A 43 12.99 -5.72 -7.97
N ALA A 44 12.37 -5.25 -9.05
CA ALA A 44 11.15 -4.48 -9.00
C ALA A 44 10.00 -5.25 -8.32
N GLY A 45 9.29 -4.56 -7.46
CA GLY A 45 8.17 -5.11 -6.71
C GLY A 45 8.53 -5.94 -5.47
N ARG A 46 9.81 -6.25 -5.22
CA ARG A 46 10.26 -7.19 -4.16
C ARG A 46 10.24 -6.64 -2.73
N GLY A 47 9.83 -5.39 -2.52
CA GLY A 47 9.64 -4.83 -1.17
C GLY A 47 8.28 -5.16 -0.57
N ALA A 48 7.64 -4.17 0.06
CA ALA A 48 6.30 -4.29 0.64
C ALA A 48 5.24 -4.74 -0.38
N SER A 49 5.41 -4.39 -1.64
CA SER A 49 4.51 -4.79 -2.74
C SER A 49 4.44 -6.30 -2.91
N TRP A 50 5.58 -7.00 -2.84
CA TRP A 50 5.65 -8.47 -2.93
C TRP A 50 5.09 -9.14 -1.68
N ALA A 51 5.40 -8.57 -0.51
CA ALA A 51 5.02 -9.13 0.78
C ALA A 51 3.52 -8.97 1.08
N ALA A 52 2.84 -8.02 0.47
CA ALA A 52 1.43 -7.72 0.71
C ALA A 52 0.51 -8.90 0.39
N ALA A 53 -0.71 -8.85 0.92
CA ALA A 53 -1.76 -9.84 0.63
C ALA A 53 -2.68 -9.44 -0.53
N GLY A 54 -2.55 -8.24 -1.09
CA GLY A 54 -3.33 -7.82 -2.25
C GLY A 54 -4.80 -7.51 -1.99
N MET A 55 -5.19 -7.27 -0.75
CA MET A 55 -6.55 -6.89 -0.40
C MET A 55 -6.85 -5.47 -0.87
N LEU A 56 -8.07 -5.25 -1.33
CA LEU A 56 -8.65 -3.97 -1.73
C LEU A 56 -9.84 -3.71 -0.79
N ALA A 57 -9.53 -3.44 0.49
CA ALA A 57 -10.47 -3.53 1.59
C ALA A 57 -10.81 -2.14 2.19
N ALA A 58 -11.30 -1.22 1.36
CA ALA A 58 -11.60 0.14 1.80
C ALA A 58 -12.66 0.22 2.90
N ARG A 59 -13.61 -0.73 2.92
CA ARG A 59 -14.73 -0.72 3.87
C ARG A 59 -14.44 -1.56 5.10
N ALA A 60 -13.88 -2.77 4.90
CA ALA A 60 -13.57 -3.69 5.98
C ALA A 60 -12.55 -3.10 6.97
N GLU A 61 -11.64 -2.26 6.47
CA GLU A 61 -10.61 -1.59 7.27
C GLU A 61 -11.00 -0.17 7.73
N ALA A 62 -12.26 0.23 7.57
CA ALA A 62 -12.73 1.56 7.99
C ALA A 62 -12.80 1.66 9.52
N GLU A 63 -12.06 2.60 10.09
CA GLU A 63 -11.96 2.85 11.53
C GLU A 63 -12.36 4.29 11.89
N PRO A 64 -12.92 4.53 13.09
CA PRO A 64 -13.21 5.88 13.58
C PRO A 64 -11.92 6.72 13.67
N GLY A 65 -12.00 7.98 13.20
CA GLY A 65 -10.88 8.92 13.21
C GLY A 65 -10.02 8.88 11.95
N GLU A 66 -10.27 7.98 11.01
CA GLU A 66 -9.58 7.86 9.72
C GLU A 66 -10.46 8.32 8.54
N GLU A 67 -11.45 9.22 8.73
CA GLU A 67 -12.45 9.58 7.72
C GLU A 67 -11.84 10.10 6.41
N ALA A 68 -10.74 10.87 6.50
CA ALA A 68 -10.03 11.35 5.31
C ALA A 68 -9.39 10.20 4.53
N LEU A 69 -8.77 9.22 5.25
CA LEU A 69 -8.17 8.03 4.66
C LEU A 69 -9.26 7.12 4.07
N LEU A 70 -10.39 6.96 4.76
CA LEU A 70 -11.54 6.21 4.25
C LEU A 70 -12.03 6.79 2.91
N SER A 71 -12.17 8.12 2.83
CA SER A 71 -12.56 8.79 1.57
C SER A 71 -11.59 8.48 0.43
N LEU A 72 -10.28 8.57 0.70
CA LEU A 72 -9.23 8.27 -0.27
C LEU A 72 -9.27 6.79 -0.72
N ASN A 73 -9.44 5.87 0.24
CA ASN A 73 -9.53 4.43 -0.01
C ASN A 73 -10.75 4.06 -0.87
N LEU A 74 -11.91 4.66 -0.59
CA LEU A 74 -13.13 4.46 -1.39
C LEU A 74 -12.98 4.96 -2.82
N GLN A 75 -12.36 6.11 -3.01
CA GLN A 75 -12.06 6.63 -4.35
C GLN A 75 -11.09 5.70 -5.11
N ALA A 76 -10.02 5.26 -4.45
CA ALA A 76 -9.08 4.30 -5.05
C ALA A 76 -9.79 3.02 -5.48
N GLN A 77 -10.70 2.52 -4.65
CA GLN A 77 -11.46 1.30 -4.94
C GLN A 77 -12.37 1.45 -6.16
N GLN A 78 -12.98 2.61 -6.36
CA GLN A 78 -13.80 2.90 -7.54
C GLN A 78 -13.00 2.87 -8.84
N ILE A 79 -11.71 3.19 -8.80
CA ILE A 79 -10.83 3.20 -9.96
C ILE A 79 -10.41 1.77 -10.36
N TRP A 80 -10.33 0.84 -9.40
CA TRP A 80 -9.74 -0.48 -9.60
C TRP A 80 -10.30 -1.29 -10.79
N PRO A 81 -11.62 -1.40 -11.02
CA PRO A 81 -12.14 -2.21 -12.14
C PRO A 81 -11.67 -1.74 -13.52
N VAL A 82 -11.53 -0.42 -13.69
CA VAL A 82 -11.04 0.18 -14.94
C VAL A 82 -9.52 0.05 -15.03
N PHE A 83 -8.81 0.35 -13.93
CA PHE A 83 -7.36 0.25 -13.85
C PHE A 83 -6.86 -1.18 -14.10
N ALA A 84 -7.52 -2.19 -13.55
CA ALA A 84 -7.17 -3.59 -13.75
C ALA A 84 -7.22 -3.95 -15.24
N LYS A 85 -8.30 -3.63 -15.92
CA LYS A 85 -8.48 -3.90 -17.36
C LYS A 85 -7.44 -3.17 -18.23
N GLU A 86 -7.18 -1.91 -17.91
CA GLU A 86 -6.19 -1.09 -18.60
C GLU A 86 -4.78 -1.68 -18.43
N LEU A 87 -4.41 -2.04 -17.22
CA LEU A 87 -3.11 -2.62 -16.90
C LEU A 87 -2.92 -3.99 -17.56
N GLU A 88 -3.93 -4.85 -17.51
CA GLU A 88 -3.89 -6.16 -18.18
C GLU A 88 -3.72 -6.03 -19.70
N ALA A 89 -4.43 -5.08 -20.32
CA ALA A 89 -4.28 -4.79 -21.74
C ALA A 89 -2.89 -4.24 -22.09
N ALA A 90 -2.34 -3.33 -21.26
CA ALA A 90 -1.03 -2.71 -21.49
C ALA A 90 0.14 -3.67 -21.24
N SER A 91 -0.01 -4.59 -20.30
CA SER A 91 1.06 -5.51 -19.88
C SER A 91 1.01 -6.88 -20.57
N GLY A 92 -0.14 -7.27 -21.11
CA GLY A 92 -0.40 -8.62 -21.58
C GLY A 92 -0.45 -9.68 -20.46
N ARG A 93 -0.62 -9.28 -19.20
CA ARG A 93 -0.64 -10.15 -18.02
C ARG A 93 -1.95 -9.99 -17.26
N THR A 94 -2.47 -11.08 -16.71
CA THR A 94 -3.59 -11.02 -15.75
C THR A 94 -3.05 -10.73 -14.36
N ILE A 95 -3.79 -9.90 -13.60
CA ILE A 95 -3.40 -9.53 -12.23
C ILE A 95 -4.25 -10.23 -11.16
N GLY A 96 -5.10 -11.16 -11.56
CA GLY A 96 -5.94 -11.90 -10.63
C GLY A 96 -6.92 -11.01 -9.83
N TYR A 97 -7.44 -9.95 -10.48
CA TYR A 97 -8.47 -9.11 -9.87
C TYR A 97 -9.75 -9.91 -9.66
N ARG A 98 -10.28 -9.88 -8.44
CA ARG A 98 -11.46 -10.64 -8.02
C ARG A 98 -12.37 -9.76 -7.17
N ASP A 99 -13.67 -9.85 -7.40
CA ASP A 99 -14.72 -8.99 -6.85
C ASP A 99 -15.81 -9.75 -6.05
N GLU A 100 -15.46 -10.92 -5.51
CA GLU A 100 -16.42 -11.74 -4.72
C GLU A 100 -16.82 -11.09 -3.38
N GLY A 101 -16.10 -10.08 -2.94
CA GLY A 101 -16.30 -9.43 -1.65
C GLY A 101 -15.43 -10.01 -0.54
N THR A 102 -15.55 -9.39 0.64
CA THR A 102 -14.78 -9.72 1.84
C THR A 102 -15.71 -10.09 2.98
N LEU A 103 -15.34 -11.12 3.74
CA LEU A 103 -16.01 -11.54 4.97
C LEU A 103 -15.15 -11.14 6.19
N ILE A 104 -15.79 -10.58 7.21
CA ILE A 104 -15.20 -10.39 8.53
C ILE A 104 -15.97 -11.32 9.46
N VAL A 105 -15.31 -12.23 10.15
CA VAL A 105 -15.96 -13.24 10.98
C VAL A 105 -15.69 -13.03 12.47
N ALA A 106 -16.65 -13.45 13.28
CA ALA A 106 -16.56 -13.41 14.73
C ALA A 106 -16.64 -14.86 15.27
N PRO A 107 -15.51 -15.44 15.70
CA PRO A 107 -15.47 -16.77 16.30
C PRO A 107 -16.27 -16.86 17.60
N THR A 108 -16.16 -15.88 18.48
CA THR A 108 -16.81 -15.86 19.78
C THR A 108 -17.92 -14.82 19.85
N ARG A 109 -18.70 -14.82 20.94
CA ARG A 109 -19.71 -13.78 21.21
C ARG A 109 -19.07 -12.41 21.46
N ASP A 110 -17.95 -12.39 22.15
CA ASP A 110 -17.22 -11.16 22.46
C ASP A 110 -16.71 -10.52 21.15
N ASP A 111 -16.17 -11.35 20.24
CA ASP A 111 -15.79 -10.88 18.89
C ASP A 111 -16.98 -10.34 18.11
N ALA A 112 -18.16 -10.97 18.25
CA ALA A 112 -19.36 -10.50 17.58
C ALA A 112 -19.86 -9.16 18.13
N GLU A 113 -19.72 -8.90 19.44
CA GLU A 113 -20.03 -7.60 20.04
C GLU A 113 -19.05 -6.52 19.55
N GLN A 114 -17.77 -6.82 19.52
CA GLN A 114 -16.76 -5.92 18.97
C GLN A 114 -17.02 -5.63 17.48
N LEU A 115 -17.27 -6.65 16.68
CA LEU A 115 -17.56 -6.51 15.25
C LEU A 115 -18.86 -5.73 15.01
N ARG A 116 -19.85 -5.83 15.90
CA ARG A 116 -21.09 -5.05 15.80
C ARG A 116 -20.81 -3.56 15.96
N PHE A 117 -19.94 -3.17 16.87
CA PHE A 117 -19.52 -1.76 17.02
C PHE A 117 -18.90 -1.24 15.72
N THR A 118 -17.98 -1.99 15.13
CA THR A 118 -17.37 -1.64 13.84
C THR A 118 -18.41 -1.57 12.72
N TYR A 119 -19.32 -2.53 12.66
CA TYR A 119 -20.43 -2.55 11.69
C TYR A 119 -21.34 -1.31 11.81
N GLU A 120 -21.75 -0.93 13.03
CA GLU A 120 -22.58 0.27 13.25
C GLU A 120 -21.85 1.55 12.81
N TYR A 121 -20.54 1.65 13.10
CA TYR A 121 -19.72 2.74 12.58
C TYR A 121 -19.72 2.75 11.05
N GLN A 122 -19.41 1.62 10.41
CA GLN A 122 -19.41 1.49 8.94
C GLN A 122 -20.77 1.89 8.35
N LYS A 123 -21.87 1.47 8.95
CA LYS A 123 -23.22 1.88 8.54
C LYS A 123 -23.47 3.38 8.71
N SER A 124 -22.97 3.99 9.78
CA SER A 124 -23.07 5.44 10.01
C SER A 124 -22.32 6.25 8.95
N GLN A 125 -21.25 5.68 8.39
CA GLN A 125 -20.49 6.25 7.26
C GLN A 125 -21.15 5.98 5.89
N GLY A 126 -22.33 5.35 5.86
CA GLY A 126 -23.04 5.03 4.62
C GLY A 126 -22.43 3.90 3.80
N LEU A 127 -21.56 3.08 4.41
CA LEU A 127 -20.88 2.00 3.70
C LEU A 127 -21.85 0.82 3.43
N ASP A 128 -21.68 0.21 2.25
CA ASP A 128 -22.41 -0.99 1.86
C ASP A 128 -21.78 -2.22 2.51
N VAL A 129 -22.22 -2.52 3.73
CA VAL A 129 -21.82 -3.69 4.52
C VAL A 129 -23.07 -4.35 5.11
N HIS A 130 -23.03 -5.67 5.28
CA HIS A 130 -24.17 -6.48 5.67
C HIS A 130 -23.82 -7.39 6.85
N TRP A 131 -24.57 -7.27 7.94
CA TRP A 131 -24.46 -8.23 9.04
C TRP A 131 -25.00 -9.60 8.62
N LEU A 132 -24.24 -10.65 8.91
CA LEU A 132 -24.60 -12.04 8.63
C LEU A 132 -24.70 -12.84 9.93
N SER A 133 -25.73 -13.67 10.06
CA SER A 133 -25.76 -14.72 11.06
C SER A 133 -24.70 -15.80 10.79
N ALA A 134 -24.35 -16.58 11.80
CA ALA A 134 -23.44 -17.71 11.64
C ALA A 134 -23.85 -18.69 10.52
N ALA A 135 -25.15 -18.91 10.36
CA ALA A 135 -25.68 -19.77 9.30
C ALA A 135 -25.46 -19.16 7.90
N GLU A 136 -25.58 -17.84 7.78
CA GLU A 136 -25.34 -17.13 6.51
C GLU A 136 -23.86 -17.08 6.15
N VAL A 137 -22.97 -16.88 7.13
CA VAL A 137 -21.52 -16.97 6.93
C VAL A 137 -21.14 -18.35 6.41
N ARG A 138 -21.62 -19.44 7.05
CA ARG A 138 -21.32 -20.81 6.62
C ARG A 138 -21.95 -21.22 5.29
N ARG A 139 -23.05 -20.60 4.88
CA ARG A 139 -23.57 -20.83 3.51
C ARG A 139 -22.64 -20.25 2.43
N ARG A 140 -21.95 -19.15 2.74
CA ARG A 140 -20.98 -18.56 1.82
C ARG A 140 -19.66 -19.31 1.83
N GLU A 141 -19.19 -19.70 3.03
CA GLU A 141 -17.93 -20.41 3.25
C GLU A 141 -18.17 -21.65 4.13
N PRO A 142 -18.49 -22.79 3.51
CA PRO A 142 -18.92 -23.99 4.23
C PRO A 142 -17.84 -24.64 5.12
N TYR A 143 -16.58 -24.37 4.86
CA TYR A 143 -15.46 -24.98 5.59
C TYR A 143 -15.01 -24.18 6.82
N LEU A 144 -15.61 -23.02 7.06
CA LEU A 144 -15.35 -22.26 8.28
C LEU A 144 -15.79 -23.02 9.54
N ALA A 145 -15.14 -22.71 10.65
CA ALA A 145 -15.40 -23.33 11.94
C ALA A 145 -16.90 -23.29 12.31
N PRO A 146 -17.46 -24.39 12.85
CA PRO A 146 -18.90 -24.49 13.11
C PRO A 146 -19.39 -23.57 14.24
N GLY A 147 -18.50 -23.11 15.11
CA GLY A 147 -18.79 -22.31 16.30
C GLY A 147 -18.89 -20.80 16.10
N LEU A 148 -18.78 -20.30 14.86
CA LEU A 148 -18.82 -18.86 14.60
C LEU A 148 -20.11 -18.21 15.14
N SER A 149 -19.99 -17.00 15.69
CA SER A 149 -21.09 -16.23 16.25
C SER A 149 -21.76 -15.30 15.23
N GLY A 150 -21.13 -15.04 14.09
CA GLY A 150 -21.64 -14.21 13.01
C GLY A 150 -20.54 -13.59 12.18
N GLY A 151 -20.88 -12.58 11.39
CA GLY A 151 -19.90 -11.86 10.57
C GLY A 151 -20.47 -10.65 9.87
N VAL A 152 -19.64 -9.95 9.14
CA VAL A 152 -20.01 -8.85 8.25
C VAL A 152 -19.52 -9.19 6.85
N PHE A 153 -20.35 -8.97 5.86
CA PHE A 153 -19.99 -9.07 4.44
C PHE A 153 -19.89 -7.69 3.81
N SER A 154 -18.76 -7.43 3.19
CA SER A 154 -18.50 -6.23 2.38
C SER A 154 -18.44 -6.63 0.90
N PRO A 155 -19.49 -6.41 0.11
CA PRO A 155 -19.51 -6.79 -1.31
C PRO A 155 -18.55 -5.95 -2.16
N GLY A 156 -18.27 -4.72 -1.75
CA GLY A 156 -17.42 -3.81 -2.50
C GLY A 156 -15.93 -3.91 -2.15
N ASP A 157 -15.51 -4.78 -1.25
CA ASP A 157 -14.10 -5.01 -0.96
C ASP A 157 -13.59 -6.24 -1.72
N HIS A 158 -12.53 -6.07 -2.46
CA HIS A 158 -12.04 -6.96 -3.49
C HIS A 158 -10.61 -7.44 -3.19
N GLN A 159 -9.98 -8.12 -4.15
CA GLN A 159 -8.59 -8.52 -4.06
C GLN A 159 -7.91 -8.51 -5.43
N VAL A 160 -6.58 -8.49 -5.40
CA VAL A 160 -5.72 -8.65 -6.57
C VAL A 160 -4.51 -9.50 -6.18
N ASP A 161 -3.94 -10.27 -7.10
CA ASP A 161 -2.64 -10.88 -6.84
C ASP A 161 -1.57 -9.77 -6.92
N ASN A 162 -1.07 -9.36 -5.76
CA ASN A 162 -0.10 -8.27 -5.62
C ASN A 162 1.24 -8.56 -6.32
N ARG A 163 1.61 -9.84 -6.48
CA ARG A 163 2.82 -10.25 -7.19
C ARG A 163 2.61 -10.12 -8.69
N GLU A 164 1.50 -10.61 -9.23
CA GLU A 164 1.13 -10.41 -10.63
C GLU A 164 0.89 -8.93 -10.95
N LEU A 165 0.30 -8.16 -10.04
CA LEU A 165 0.17 -6.69 -10.16
C LEU A 165 1.53 -6.03 -10.35
N SER A 166 2.52 -6.38 -9.52
CA SER A 166 3.87 -5.83 -9.61
C SER A 166 4.55 -6.17 -10.94
N LEU A 167 4.40 -7.41 -11.42
CA LEU A 167 4.91 -7.86 -12.71
C LEU A 167 4.20 -7.18 -13.89
N ALA A 168 2.89 -7.00 -13.80
CA ALA A 168 2.12 -6.30 -14.81
C ALA A 168 2.49 -4.81 -14.90
N LEU A 169 2.64 -4.12 -13.76
CA LEU A 169 3.09 -2.73 -13.72
C LEU A 169 4.48 -2.57 -14.32
N LYS A 170 5.43 -3.48 -13.99
CA LYS A 170 6.75 -3.50 -14.61
C LYS A 170 6.66 -3.66 -16.12
N ALA A 171 5.89 -4.62 -16.61
CA ALA A 171 5.73 -4.87 -18.03
C ALA A 171 5.09 -3.66 -18.76
N ALA A 172 4.03 -3.09 -18.20
CA ALA A 172 3.37 -1.92 -18.76
C ALA A 172 4.26 -0.68 -18.79
N PHE A 173 5.05 -0.45 -17.73
CA PHE A 173 6.02 0.65 -17.67
C PHE A 173 7.09 0.52 -18.77
N LEU A 174 7.67 -0.66 -18.94
CA LEU A 174 8.67 -0.91 -19.97
C LEU A 174 8.07 -0.81 -21.39
N ALA A 175 6.87 -1.33 -21.60
CA ALA A 175 6.16 -1.23 -22.86
C ALA A 175 5.82 0.22 -23.23
N ALA A 176 5.60 1.11 -22.26
CA ALA A 176 5.42 2.54 -22.46
C ALA A 176 6.73 3.32 -22.72
N GLY A 177 7.88 2.64 -22.81
CA GLY A 177 9.19 3.24 -23.10
C GLY A 177 9.98 3.68 -21.86
N GLY A 178 9.51 3.36 -20.66
CA GLY A 178 10.24 3.63 -19.42
C GLY A 178 11.51 2.81 -19.27
N LYS A 179 12.49 3.33 -18.54
CA LYS A 179 13.78 2.66 -18.26
C LYS A 179 13.83 2.20 -16.81
N LEU A 180 14.14 0.94 -16.56
CA LEU A 180 14.23 0.34 -15.22
C LEU A 180 15.64 -0.19 -14.96
N HIS A 181 16.22 0.22 -13.85
CA HIS A 181 17.49 -0.24 -13.34
C HIS A 181 17.28 -0.98 -12.01
N GLU A 182 17.22 -2.30 -12.10
CA GLU A 182 17.16 -3.19 -10.94
C GLU A 182 18.56 -3.44 -10.38
N HIS A 183 18.66 -3.78 -9.08
CA HIS A 183 19.91 -3.99 -8.36
C HIS A 183 20.86 -2.77 -8.42
N ARG A 184 20.24 -1.57 -8.47
CA ARG A 184 20.94 -0.29 -8.49
C ARG A 184 20.35 0.63 -7.41
N ALA A 185 21.01 0.65 -6.27
CA ALA A 185 20.66 1.57 -5.20
C ALA A 185 20.92 3.02 -5.63
N VAL A 186 20.02 3.91 -5.26
CA VAL A 186 20.27 5.35 -5.28
C VAL A 186 20.97 5.72 -3.99
N ASP A 187 22.15 6.30 -4.11
CA ASP A 187 22.97 6.72 -2.97
C ASP A 187 22.41 7.98 -2.33
N GLY A 188 21.88 8.92 -3.13
CA GLY A 188 21.34 10.18 -2.61
C GLY A 188 20.73 11.06 -3.70
N LEU A 189 20.38 12.28 -3.30
CA LEU A 189 19.89 13.34 -4.19
C LEU A 189 21.03 14.22 -4.68
N ALA A 190 21.01 14.61 -5.96
CA ALA A 190 21.81 15.69 -6.49
C ALA A 190 21.11 17.02 -6.23
N LEU A 191 21.79 17.97 -5.61
CA LEU A 191 21.26 19.26 -5.19
C LEU A 191 22.07 20.42 -5.76
N SER A 192 21.41 21.41 -6.32
CA SER A 192 22.04 22.66 -6.77
C SER A 192 21.12 23.85 -6.43
N ALA A 193 21.70 24.88 -5.83
CA ALA A 193 21.00 26.11 -5.45
C ALA A 193 19.67 25.89 -4.67
N GLY A 194 19.65 24.88 -3.79
CA GLY A 194 18.48 24.57 -2.96
C GLY A 194 17.35 23.81 -3.70
N ARG A 195 17.63 23.29 -4.90
CA ARG A 195 16.72 22.50 -5.71
C ARG A 195 17.32 21.10 -5.95
N VAL A 196 16.46 20.08 -6.07
CA VAL A 196 16.84 18.76 -6.57
C VAL A 196 17.02 18.83 -8.09
N THR A 197 18.18 18.42 -8.58
CA THR A 197 18.55 18.41 -10.00
C THR A 197 18.71 16.99 -10.55
N GLY A 198 18.57 15.97 -9.69
CA GLY A 198 18.71 14.58 -10.07
C GLY A 198 18.97 13.68 -8.87
N ILE A 199 19.53 12.52 -9.15
CA ILE A 199 19.90 11.49 -8.17
C ILE A 199 21.37 11.11 -8.35
N VAL A 200 21.97 10.54 -7.30
CA VAL A 200 23.33 9.98 -7.33
C VAL A 200 23.24 8.46 -7.30
N VAL A 201 23.89 7.79 -8.25
CA VAL A 201 23.94 6.33 -8.35
C VAL A 201 25.37 5.89 -8.60
N ALA A 202 25.94 5.08 -7.72
CA ALA A 202 27.34 4.64 -7.77
C ALA A 202 28.32 5.80 -7.94
N GLY A 203 28.05 6.92 -7.24
CA GLY A 203 28.87 8.14 -7.27
C GLY A 203 28.67 9.01 -8.53
N ALA A 204 27.87 8.63 -9.50
CA ALA A 204 27.55 9.41 -10.69
C ALA A 204 26.21 10.13 -10.56
N GLU A 205 26.17 11.40 -10.96
CA GLU A 205 24.90 12.16 -11.02
C GLU A 205 24.12 11.78 -12.27
N ILE A 206 22.83 11.57 -12.09
CA ILE A 206 21.84 11.36 -13.15
C ILE A 206 20.85 12.50 -13.07
N GLU A 207 20.91 13.38 -14.07
CA GLU A 207 20.07 14.57 -14.14
C GLU A 207 18.59 14.22 -14.32
N ALA A 208 17.72 14.92 -13.58
CA ALA A 208 16.28 14.86 -13.71
C ALA A 208 15.65 16.22 -13.39
N ASP A 209 14.57 16.57 -14.09
CA ASP A 209 13.80 17.79 -13.83
C ASP A 209 12.90 17.61 -12.60
N THR A 210 12.50 16.36 -12.33
CA THR A 210 11.74 15.94 -11.13
C THR A 210 12.25 14.60 -10.63
N VAL A 211 12.40 14.47 -9.31
CA VAL A 211 12.67 13.21 -8.62
C VAL A 211 11.45 12.79 -7.83
N VAL A 212 11.02 11.54 -7.98
CA VAL A 212 9.94 10.93 -7.20
C VAL A 212 10.54 9.97 -6.17
N LEU A 213 10.32 10.25 -4.89
CA LEU A 213 10.74 9.39 -3.78
C LEU A 213 9.63 8.40 -3.44
N ALA A 214 9.77 7.16 -3.94
CA ALA A 214 8.81 6.05 -3.78
C ALA A 214 9.50 4.81 -3.16
N ALA A 215 10.52 5.02 -2.30
CA ALA A 215 11.35 3.97 -1.74
C ALA A 215 10.72 3.20 -0.55
N GLY A 216 9.40 3.33 -0.35
CA GLY A 216 8.66 2.62 0.70
C GLY A 216 9.24 2.87 2.09
N ALA A 217 9.48 1.81 2.87
CA ALA A 217 10.00 1.93 4.24
C ALA A 217 11.40 2.57 4.33
N TRP A 218 12.14 2.62 3.22
CA TRP A 218 13.48 3.22 3.14
C TRP A 218 13.48 4.69 2.69
N SER A 219 12.31 5.28 2.48
CA SER A 219 12.21 6.65 1.96
C SER A 219 12.87 7.70 2.86
N ARG A 220 12.97 7.44 4.16
CA ARG A 220 13.65 8.33 5.10
C ARG A 220 15.17 8.31 4.98
N ASP A 221 15.74 7.22 4.48
CA ASP A 221 17.18 6.93 4.57
C ASP A 221 17.98 7.35 3.32
N ILE A 222 17.33 8.02 2.38
CA ILE A 222 18.01 8.55 1.17
C ILE A 222 18.90 9.73 1.57
N ASP A 223 20.17 9.67 1.18
CA ASP A 223 21.12 10.73 1.46
C ASP A 223 20.81 12.02 0.69
N GLY A 224 21.27 13.15 1.21
CA GLY A 224 21.01 14.47 0.61
C GLY A 224 19.60 15.00 0.87
N LEU A 225 18.70 14.26 1.55
CA LEU A 225 17.41 14.78 2.00
C LEU A 225 17.62 15.75 3.18
N PRO A 226 17.27 17.04 3.05
CA PRO A 226 17.21 17.93 4.19
C PRO A 226 16.20 17.42 5.23
N GLU A 227 16.45 17.70 6.53
CA GLU A 227 15.59 17.19 7.61
C GLU A 227 14.11 17.57 7.41
N GLY A 228 13.83 18.79 6.93
CA GLY A 228 12.47 19.27 6.65
C GLY A 228 11.78 18.57 5.46
N ALA A 229 12.53 17.87 4.60
CA ALA A 229 12.00 17.13 3.46
C ALA A 229 11.99 15.60 3.68
N ARG A 230 12.54 15.12 4.81
CA ARG A 230 12.55 13.70 5.16
C ARG A 230 11.15 13.23 5.54
N PRO A 231 10.56 12.27 4.80
CA PRO A 231 9.27 11.74 5.17
C PRO A 231 9.38 10.94 6.49
N PRO A 232 8.49 11.16 7.47
CA PRO A 232 8.54 10.45 8.75
C PRO A 232 7.97 9.03 8.61
N VAL A 233 8.67 8.19 7.85
CA VAL A 233 8.31 6.79 7.56
C VAL A 233 9.25 5.86 8.33
N ARG A 234 8.71 4.76 8.84
CA ARG A 234 9.43 3.68 9.50
C ARG A 234 8.96 2.31 8.99
N PRO A 235 9.80 1.28 9.05
CA PRO A 235 9.40 -0.07 8.75
C PRO A 235 8.54 -0.64 9.88
N LEU A 236 7.37 -1.18 9.55
CA LEU A 236 6.57 -2.01 10.46
C LEU A 236 6.60 -3.44 9.92
N LYS A 237 7.32 -4.31 10.63
CA LYS A 237 7.53 -5.70 10.24
C LYS A 237 6.22 -6.49 10.29
N GLY A 238 6.01 -7.37 9.31
CA GLY A 238 4.95 -8.37 9.28
C GLY A 238 5.46 -9.69 8.76
N GLN A 239 5.18 -10.77 9.50
CA GLN A 239 5.44 -12.14 9.07
C GLN A 239 4.19 -12.70 8.43
N MET A 240 4.36 -13.46 7.37
CA MET A 240 3.29 -14.01 6.54
C MET A 240 3.65 -15.40 6.05
N MET A 241 2.64 -16.16 5.64
CA MET A 241 2.81 -17.43 4.98
C MET A 241 1.81 -17.66 3.85
N ALA A 242 2.10 -18.60 2.98
CA ALA A 242 1.17 -19.17 2.02
C ALA A 242 1.01 -20.67 2.32
N LEU A 243 -0.24 -21.11 2.33
CA LEU A 243 -0.61 -22.50 2.34
C LEU A 243 -1.09 -22.90 0.92
N ARG A 244 -1.07 -24.20 0.61
CA ARG A 244 -1.45 -24.70 -0.71
C ARG A 244 -2.78 -25.45 -0.64
N MET A 245 -3.83 -24.83 -1.19
CA MET A 245 -5.13 -25.48 -1.43
C MET A 245 -5.16 -26.18 -2.79
N GLU A 246 -6.05 -27.12 -2.97
CA GLU A 246 -6.39 -27.64 -4.28
C GLU A 246 -7.24 -26.62 -5.05
N PRO A 247 -6.80 -26.09 -6.21
CA PRO A 247 -7.50 -25.03 -6.93
C PRO A 247 -8.94 -25.39 -7.33
N ALA A 248 -9.20 -26.69 -7.62
CA ALA A 248 -10.52 -27.16 -7.99
C ALA A 248 -11.50 -27.24 -6.80
N PHE A 249 -10.97 -27.37 -5.58
CA PHE A 249 -11.72 -27.52 -4.34
C PHE A 249 -11.17 -26.63 -3.23
N PRO A 250 -11.20 -25.30 -3.39
CA PRO A 250 -10.62 -24.38 -2.42
C PRO A 250 -11.41 -24.42 -1.11
N LEU A 251 -10.69 -24.40 0.02
CA LEU A 251 -11.29 -24.29 1.35
C LEU A 251 -11.92 -22.92 1.63
N LEU A 252 -11.46 -21.90 0.92
CA LEU A 252 -11.92 -20.52 1.07
C LEU A 252 -12.00 -19.86 -0.31
N ARG A 253 -13.02 -19.02 -0.52
CA ARG A 253 -13.25 -18.30 -1.79
C ARG A 253 -13.19 -16.79 -1.62
N HIS A 254 -13.76 -16.27 -0.52
CA HIS A 254 -13.72 -14.84 -0.21
C HIS A 254 -12.44 -14.48 0.55
N VAL A 255 -12.04 -13.22 0.49
CA VAL A 255 -11.13 -12.67 1.50
C VAL A 255 -11.81 -12.77 2.85
N LEU A 256 -11.07 -13.25 3.85
CA LEU A 256 -11.56 -13.42 5.21
C LEU A 256 -10.71 -12.60 6.18
N TRP A 257 -11.37 -11.82 7.02
CA TRP A 257 -10.79 -11.20 8.21
C TRP A 257 -11.26 -11.94 9.45
N ALA A 258 -10.32 -12.24 10.33
CA ALA A 258 -10.53 -12.82 11.65
C ALA A 258 -10.05 -11.83 12.73
N PRO A 259 -10.39 -12.06 14.00
CA PRO A 259 -9.84 -11.29 15.13
C PRO A 259 -8.30 -11.26 15.12
N GLU A 260 -7.71 -10.45 15.99
CA GLU A 260 -6.25 -10.26 16.13
C GLU A 260 -5.54 -9.79 14.85
N GLY A 261 -6.28 -9.20 13.90
CA GLY A 261 -5.73 -8.69 12.66
C GLY A 261 -5.30 -9.74 11.63
N ILE A 262 -5.79 -10.99 11.80
CA ILE A 262 -5.50 -12.08 10.87
C ILE A 262 -6.42 -11.98 9.65
N TYR A 263 -5.84 -12.21 8.48
CA TYR A 263 -6.58 -12.28 7.23
C TYR A 263 -6.12 -13.47 6.38
N LEU A 264 -7.07 -14.01 5.63
CA LEU A 264 -6.87 -15.12 4.71
C LEU A 264 -7.27 -14.66 3.30
N VAL A 265 -6.35 -14.81 2.35
CA VAL A 265 -6.61 -14.33 0.98
C VAL A 265 -6.37 -15.47 -0.01
N PRO A 266 -7.46 -16.09 -0.53
CA PRO A 266 -7.37 -17.19 -1.46
C PRO A 266 -6.98 -16.70 -2.87
N ARG A 267 -6.09 -17.42 -3.54
CA ARG A 267 -5.65 -17.17 -4.91
C ARG A 267 -6.21 -18.20 -5.88
N LEU A 268 -6.31 -17.82 -7.15
CA LEU A 268 -6.80 -18.72 -8.20
C LEU A 268 -5.86 -19.91 -8.46
N ASP A 269 -4.58 -19.76 -8.17
CA ASP A 269 -3.56 -20.81 -8.30
C ASP A 269 -3.51 -21.77 -7.11
N GLY A 270 -4.41 -21.64 -6.14
CA GLY A 270 -4.51 -22.46 -4.95
C GLY A 270 -3.70 -21.96 -3.75
N ARG A 271 -2.92 -20.88 -3.85
CA ARG A 271 -2.30 -20.29 -2.67
C ARG A 271 -3.38 -19.70 -1.75
N LEU A 272 -3.26 -19.96 -0.47
CA LEU A 272 -3.98 -19.28 0.60
C LEU A 272 -2.97 -18.43 1.37
N ILE A 273 -3.03 -17.12 1.17
CA ILE A 273 -2.16 -16.18 1.88
C ILE A 273 -2.71 -15.98 3.28
N VAL A 274 -1.86 -16.17 4.28
CA VAL A 274 -2.16 -15.96 5.71
C VAL A 274 -1.29 -14.83 6.23
N GLY A 275 -1.88 -13.82 6.78
CA GLY A 275 -1.19 -12.64 7.33
C GLY A 275 -1.98 -11.98 8.45
N ALA A 276 -1.37 -11.10 9.18
CA ALA A 276 0.05 -10.91 9.34
C ALA A 276 0.37 -10.47 10.77
N THR A 277 1.57 -10.74 11.21
CA THR A 277 2.04 -10.11 12.46
C THR A 277 2.25 -8.61 12.29
N VAL A 278 2.29 -7.88 13.41
CA VAL A 278 2.58 -6.44 13.45
C VAL A 278 3.67 -6.22 14.51
N GLU A 279 4.89 -5.85 14.08
CA GLU A 279 6.05 -5.83 14.95
C GLU A 279 6.92 -4.59 14.72
N GLU A 280 7.18 -3.83 15.78
CA GLU A 280 8.13 -2.69 15.78
C GLU A 280 9.56 -3.22 15.98
N LYS A 281 10.13 -3.88 14.95
CA LYS A 281 11.48 -4.48 14.96
C LYS A 281 12.41 -3.92 13.87
N GLY A 282 12.13 -2.71 13.38
CA GLY A 282 12.93 -2.14 12.31
C GLY A 282 12.95 -3.05 11.08
N PHE A 283 14.12 -3.20 10.46
CA PHE A 283 14.34 -4.04 9.27
C PHE A 283 14.79 -5.48 9.61
N ASP A 284 14.39 -6.01 10.77
CA ASP A 284 14.63 -7.41 11.11
C ASP A 284 13.89 -8.35 10.14
N GLN A 285 14.65 -9.23 9.46
CA GLN A 285 14.12 -10.15 8.44
C GLN A 285 13.85 -11.57 8.97
N ASP A 286 14.11 -11.83 10.24
CA ASP A 286 13.97 -13.16 10.80
C ASP A 286 12.50 -13.56 10.97
N LEU A 287 12.15 -14.76 10.51
CA LEU A 287 10.91 -15.43 10.88
C LEU A 287 11.04 -15.99 12.30
N THR A 288 10.01 -15.82 13.10
CA THR A 288 10.03 -16.34 14.47
C THR A 288 9.02 -17.47 14.66
N ALA A 289 9.38 -18.46 15.48
CA ALA A 289 8.46 -19.54 15.82
C ALA A 289 7.16 -19.02 16.44
N GLY A 290 7.24 -17.98 17.28
CA GLY A 290 6.05 -17.34 17.87
C GLY A 290 5.15 -16.69 16.85
N GLY A 291 5.71 -15.96 15.86
CA GLY A 291 4.93 -15.36 14.77
C GLY A 291 4.23 -16.42 13.91
N MET A 292 4.93 -17.48 13.54
CA MET A 292 4.34 -18.56 12.74
C MET A 292 3.26 -19.31 13.53
N LEU A 293 3.50 -19.62 14.81
CA LEU A 293 2.52 -20.26 15.68
C LEU A 293 1.26 -19.40 15.84
N HIS A 294 1.41 -18.09 16.01
CA HIS A 294 0.29 -17.16 16.11
C HIS A 294 -0.56 -17.21 14.82
N LEU A 295 0.06 -17.06 13.65
CA LEU A 295 -0.65 -17.10 12.37
C LEU A 295 -1.40 -18.41 12.16
N LEU A 296 -0.76 -19.55 12.44
CA LEU A 296 -1.39 -20.87 12.28
C LEU A 296 -2.54 -21.08 13.26
N ARG A 297 -2.37 -20.72 14.53
CA ARG A 297 -3.40 -20.92 15.57
C ARG A 297 -4.64 -20.09 15.26
N GLU A 298 -4.49 -18.79 15.04
CA GLU A 298 -5.63 -17.90 14.77
C GLU A 298 -6.34 -18.27 13.45
N THR A 299 -5.58 -18.73 12.45
CA THR A 299 -6.17 -19.24 11.21
C THR A 299 -6.96 -20.52 11.44
N TRP A 300 -6.41 -21.45 12.22
CA TRP A 300 -7.04 -22.73 12.54
C TRP A 300 -8.37 -22.55 13.28
N GLU A 301 -8.46 -21.57 14.16
CA GLU A 301 -9.69 -21.27 14.90
C GLU A 301 -10.86 -20.89 13.99
N VAL A 302 -10.59 -20.28 12.85
CA VAL A 302 -11.63 -19.87 11.90
C VAL A 302 -11.78 -20.82 10.70
N LEU A 303 -10.69 -21.48 10.29
CA LEU A 303 -10.65 -22.40 9.15
C LEU A 303 -9.87 -23.67 9.50
N PRO A 304 -10.45 -24.61 10.29
CA PRO A 304 -9.74 -25.79 10.80
C PRO A 304 -9.13 -26.69 9.73
N GLY A 305 -9.70 -26.70 8.52
CA GLY A 305 -9.19 -27.51 7.41
C GLY A 305 -7.77 -27.16 6.94
N ILE A 306 -7.15 -26.09 7.47
CA ILE A 306 -5.74 -25.78 7.18
C ILE A 306 -4.76 -26.84 7.68
N ASP A 307 -5.14 -27.67 8.67
CA ASP A 307 -4.29 -28.74 9.20
C ASP A 307 -3.72 -29.66 8.12
N GLU A 308 -4.48 -29.86 7.05
CA GLU A 308 -4.11 -30.75 5.95
C GLU A 308 -3.40 -30.01 4.80
N LEU A 309 -3.23 -28.68 4.89
CA LEU A 309 -2.63 -27.89 3.81
C LEU A 309 -1.10 -27.83 3.96
N PRO A 310 -0.34 -28.13 2.89
CA PRO A 310 1.10 -27.90 2.86
C PRO A 310 1.43 -26.41 3.05
N ILE A 311 2.49 -26.12 3.78
CA ILE A 311 3.11 -24.80 3.80
C ILE A 311 3.89 -24.63 2.49
N ASP A 312 3.54 -23.61 1.71
CA ASP A 312 4.14 -23.32 0.41
C ASP A 312 5.32 -22.34 0.53
N GLU A 313 5.12 -21.27 1.31
CA GLU A 313 6.12 -20.21 1.51
C GLU A 313 5.91 -19.49 2.84
N MET A 314 6.98 -18.97 3.41
CA MET A 314 6.96 -18.05 4.56
C MET A 314 7.87 -16.87 4.28
N TRP A 315 7.45 -15.64 4.64
CA TRP A 315 8.25 -14.45 4.36
C TRP A 315 8.00 -13.32 5.37
N VAL A 316 8.85 -12.30 5.30
CA VAL A 316 8.74 -11.06 6.06
C VAL A 316 8.57 -9.90 5.10
N GLY A 317 7.74 -8.93 5.47
CA GLY A 317 7.62 -7.64 4.79
C GLY A 317 7.69 -6.47 5.74
N PHE A 318 7.95 -5.29 5.18
CA PHE A 318 8.07 -4.04 5.94
C PHE A 318 7.08 -3.02 5.42
N ARG A 319 5.98 -2.81 6.16
CA ARG A 319 5.01 -1.78 5.82
C ARG A 319 5.67 -0.41 5.94
N PRO A 320 5.58 0.45 4.92
CA PRO A 320 6.06 1.82 5.01
C PRO A 320 5.09 2.66 5.83
N THR A 321 5.30 2.73 7.14
CA THR A 321 4.37 3.31 8.10
C THR A 321 4.74 4.74 8.40
N SER A 322 3.85 5.70 8.14
CA SER A 322 3.96 7.10 8.52
C SER A 322 3.58 7.30 10.01
N ARG A 323 3.63 8.53 10.51
CA ARG A 323 3.26 8.80 11.92
C ARG A 323 1.77 8.68 12.20
N ASP A 324 0.95 8.89 11.17
CA ASP A 324 -0.52 8.88 11.23
C ASP A 324 -1.12 7.76 10.38
N ASP A 325 -0.30 6.77 10.00
CA ASP A 325 -0.65 5.59 9.21
C ASP A 325 -1.26 5.90 7.82
N ALA A 326 -1.32 7.18 7.43
CA ALA A 326 -1.81 7.66 6.16
C ALA A 326 -0.67 7.90 5.15
N PRO A 327 -0.92 7.78 3.83
CA PRO A 327 0.11 7.97 2.81
C PRO A 327 0.68 9.39 2.83
N ILE A 328 1.91 9.55 2.33
CA ILE A 328 2.57 10.83 2.14
C ILE A 328 2.72 11.05 0.64
N LEU A 329 1.94 11.97 0.09
CA LEU A 329 1.79 12.18 -1.36
C LEU A 329 1.97 13.64 -1.74
N GLY A 330 2.71 13.90 -2.83
CA GLY A 330 2.80 15.22 -3.45
C GLY A 330 4.15 15.93 -3.23
N PRO A 331 4.20 17.25 -3.53
CA PRO A 331 5.44 18.02 -3.47
C PRO A 331 5.94 18.16 -2.03
N THR A 332 7.25 18.15 -1.90
CA THR A 332 7.93 18.57 -0.66
C THR A 332 8.18 20.06 -0.67
N GLY A 333 8.67 20.62 0.44
CA GLY A 333 9.17 22.02 0.44
C GLY A 333 10.47 22.22 -0.35
N LEU A 334 10.99 21.16 -0.97
CA LEU A 334 12.22 21.17 -1.78
C LEU A 334 11.86 21.05 -3.26
N ASP A 335 12.15 22.09 -4.03
CA ASP A 335 11.86 22.11 -5.47
C ASP A 335 12.48 20.92 -6.18
N GLY A 336 11.74 20.34 -7.13
CA GLY A 336 12.17 19.17 -7.92
C GLY A 336 11.98 17.84 -7.19
N LEU A 337 11.46 17.81 -5.95
CA LEU A 337 11.21 16.58 -5.20
C LEU A 337 9.72 16.37 -4.92
N VAL A 338 9.21 15.23 -5.36
CA VAL A 338 7.85 14.74 -5.07
C VAL A 338 7.96 13.45 -4.26
N VAL A 339 7.09 13.24 -3.29
CA VAL A 339 7.07 12.05 -2.45
C VAL A 339 5.81 11.21 -2.70
N ALA A 340 5.96 9.88 -2.70
CA ALA A 340 4.89 8.91 -2.80
C ALA A 340 5.23 7.68 -1.95
N THR A 341 5.02 7.77 -0.65
CA THR A 341 5.41 6.75 0.35
C THR A 341 4.47 6.73 1.54
N GLY A 342 4.78 5.95 2.57
CA GLY A 342 4.01 5.96 3.82
C GLY A 342 2.63 5.32 3.74
N HIS A 343 2.35 4.51 2.74
CA HIS A 343 1.01 3.94 2.47
C HIS A 343 0.55 2.90 3.51
N HIS A 344 1.38 2.54 4.46
CA HIS A 344 1.10 1.57 5.52
C HIS A 344 0.47 0.28 4.96
N ARG A 345 -0.75 -0.07 5.38
CA ARG A 345 -1.51 -1.26 4.91
C ARG A 345 -2.18 -1.06 3.54
N ASN A 346 -2.38 0.19 3.10
CA ASN A 346 -3.21 0.53 1.95
C ASN A 346 -2.44 0.65 0.61
N GLY A 347 -1.16 0.28 0.56
CA GLY A 347 -0.31 0.52 -0.62
C GLY A 347 -0.82 -0.14 -1.92
N ILE A 348 -1.38 -1.34 -1.83
CA ILE A 348 -1.97 -2.02 -3.00
C ILE A 348 -3.28 -1.33 -3.40
N LEU A 349 -4.19 -1.12 -2.45
CA LEU A 349 -5.46 -0.44 -2.69
C LEU A 349 -5.27 0.93 -3.33
N LEU A 350 -4.34 1.74 -2.81
CA LEU A 350 -4.07 3.09 -3.27
C LEU A 350 -3.23 3.17 -4.55
N THR A 351 -2.76 2.05 -5.12
CA THR A 351 -1.90 2.05 -6.31
C THR A 351 -2.46 2.89 -7.46
N PRO A 352 -3.71 2.70 -7.95
CA PRO A 352 -4.21 3.45 -9.10
C PRO A 352 -4.38 4.95 -8.80
N LEU A 353 -4.87 5.29 -7.61
CA LEU A 353 -5.06 6.68 -7.21
C LEU A 353 -3.72 7.39 -7.05
N THR A 354 -2.75 6.78 -6.37
CA THR A 354 -1.39 7.32 -6.22
C THR A 354 -0.74 7.55 -7.59
N ALA A 355 -0.84 6.56 -8.49
CA ALA A 355 -0.28 6.67 -9.83
C ALA A 355 -0.89 7.86 -10.61
N ASN A 356 -2.21 7.97 -10.61
CA ASN A 356 -2.91 9.03 -11.33
C ASN A 356 -2.66 10.42 -10.72
N ALA A 357 -2.82 10.57 -9.39
CA ALA A 357 -2.75 11.87 -8.74
C ALA A 357 -1.32 12.44 -8.72
N VAL A 358 -0.30 11.61 -8.46
CA VAL A 358 1.09 12.07 -8.44
C VAL A 358 1.59 12.37 -9.84
N SER A 359 1.26 11.56 -10.85
CA SER A 359 1.63 11.86 -12.24
C SER A 359 0.92 13.12 -12.74
N ALA A 360 -0.37 13.30 -12.44
CA ALA A 360 -1.09 14.51 -12.78
C ALA A 360 -0.43 15.76 -12.19
N TYR A 361 -0.06 15.71 -10.89
CA TYR A 361 0.68 16.80 -10.27
C TYR A 361 2.00 17.12 -10.99
N ILE A 362 2.79 16.11 -11.35
CA ILE A 362 4.06 16.31 -12.05
C ILE A 362 3.84 16.99 -13.41
N LEU A 363 2.80 16.60 -14.13
CA LEU A 363 2.47 17.13 -15.45
C LEU A 363 1.87 18.53 -15.40
N THR A 364 0.99 18.82 -14.45
CA THR A 364 0.20 20.08 -14.42
C THR A 364 0.68 21.08 -13.37
N GLN A 365 1.44 20.64 -12.38
CA GLN A 365 1.79 21.39 -11.16
C GLN A 365 0.56 21.76 -10.30
N GLU A 366 -0.58 21.10 -10.53
CA GLU A 366 -1.80 21.28 -9.76
C GLU A 366 -2.01 20.06 -8.85
N LEU A 367 -2.07 20.29 -7.55
CA LEU A 367 -2.33 19.24 -6.57
C LEU A 367 -3.83 19.01 -6.45
N SER A 368 -4.29 17.77 -6.70
CA SER A 368 -5.71 17.44 -6.55
C SER A 368 -6.18 17.54 -5.10
N ASP A 369 -7.43 17.91 -4.90
CA ASP A 369 -8.03 18.07 -3.56
C ASP A 369 -7.99 16.76 -2.77
N ASP A 370 -8.05 15.63 -3.45
CA ASP A 370 -8.06 14.29 -2.85
C ASP A 370 -6.77 13.97 -2.08
N ILE A 371 -5.61 14.40 -2.60
CA ILE A 371 -4.31 14.11 -1.98
C ILE A 371 -3.72 15.29 -1.18
N LYS A 372 -4.32 16.48 -1.23
CA LYS A 372 -3.88 17.64 -0.43
C LYS A 372 -3.77 17.35 1.07
N PRO A 373 -4.73 16.64 1.72
CA PRO A 373 -4.63 16.31 3.13
C PRO A 373 -3.42 15.42 3.47
N PHE A 374 -2.92 14.68 2.46
CA PHE A 374 -1.83 13.72 2.60
C PHE A 374 -0.47 14.26 2.20
N GLY A 375 -0.35 15.57 2.00
CA GLY A 375 0.91 16.24 1.71
C GLY A 375 1.92 16.15 2.86
N PRO A 376 3.24 16.13 2.56
CA PRO A 376 4.30 16.03 3.59
C PRO A 376 4.31 17.20 4.56
N GLY A 377 3.76 18.37 4.17
CA GLY A 377 3.68 19.56 5.00
C GLY A 377 2.85 19.39 6.28
N ARG A 378 1.96 18.41 6.35
CA ARG A 378 1.15 18.14 7.55
C ARG A 378 1.97 17.75 8.78
N PHE A 379 3.19 17.28 8.60
CA PHE A 379 4.10 16.93 9.69
C PHE A 379 4.97 18.10 10.17
N GLN A 380 5.02 19.21 9.42
CA GLN A 380 5.83 20.37 9.75
C GLN A 380 5.14 21.31 10.76
N LEU A 381 3.82 21.30 10.81
CA LEU A 381 3.02 22.15 11.72
C LEU A 381 3.18 21.80 13.21
N GLY A 382 3.70 20.60 13.54
CA GLY A 382 3.95 20.19 14.94
C GLY A 382 5.26 20.68 15.54
N LEU A 383 6.20 21.17 14.72
CA LEU A 383 7.52 21.66 15.21
C LEU A 383 7.52 23.13 15.61
N GLY A 384 6.46 23.89 15.27
CA GLY A 384 6.34 25.31 15.55
C GLY A 384 5.68 25.66 16.89
N SER A 385 4.93 24.76 17.54
CA SER A 385 4.17 25.05 18.75
C SER A 385 4.89 24.79 20.07
N GLU A 386 5.95 23.98 20.07
CA GLU A 386 6.72 23.73 21.31
C GLU A 386 7.78 24.77 21.63
N ASN A 387 8.20 25.61 20.66
CA ASN A 387 9.26 26.61 20.89
C ASN A 387 8.75 27.98 21.31
N THR A 388 7.43 28.26 21.26
CA THR A 388 6.85 29.52 21.71
C THR A 388 6.44 29.49 23.19
N SER A 389 6.14 28.34 23.76
CA SER A 389 5.76 28.24 25.20
C SER A 389 6.96 28.22 26.16
N ARG A 390 8.18 27.88 25.71
CA ARG A 390 9.38 27.91 26.55
C ARG A 390 10.10 29.27 26.61
N ARG A 391 9.76 30.25 25.75
CA ARG A 391 10.33 31.60 25.79
C ARG A 391 9.53 32.60 26.64
N GLN A 392 8.33 32.27 27.11
CA GLN A 392 7.54 33.14 27.97
C GLN A 392 7.55 32.76 29.46
N ALA A 393 8.21 31.66 29.85
CA ALA A 393 8.32 31.25 31.25
C ALA A 393 9.70 31.57 31.89
N GLY A 394 10.49 32.41 31.29
CA GLY A 394 11.86 32.73 31.73
C GLY A 394 12.15 34.19 32.04
N ILE A 395 11.15 34.99 32.43
CA ILE A 395 11.39 36.33 33.04
C ILE A 395 10.37 36.53 34.14
N ALA A 396 10.64 36.09 35.35
CA ALA A 396 10.24 36.63 36.62
C ALA A 396 10.95 35.85 37.75
N GLU A 397 11.81 36.60 38.47
CA GLU A 397 12.60 36.34 39.67
C GLU A 397 13.99 35.70 39.49
#